data_57fb01c8053d04b65a5c66769538e027
#
_entry.id   57fb01c8053d04b65a5c66769538e027
#
_cell.length_a   1.000
_cell.length_b   1.000
_cell.length_c   1.000
_cell.angle_alpha   90.00
_cell.angle_beta   90.00
_cell.angle_gamma   90.00
#
_symmetry.space_group_name_H-M   'P 1'
#
loop_
_entity.id
_entity.type
_entity.pdbx_description
1 polymer ?
#
loop_
_entity_poly.entity_id
_entity_poly.type
_entity_poly.pdbx_seq_one_letter_code
_entity_poly.pdbx_strand_id
1 'polypeptide(L)'
;MIFETLDTSGHEQVVFCSNPDAGLKAIIAIHSTVLGPALGGVRMRSYVDTQAALTDALRLSRTMTYKNALAGLNVGGGKAILIGDPATEKTEAAFRGFGRYVDSLGGRYITAEDMGTDVNDMENVYRETEYVVGVHQVHGGSGDPAPFTAYGALQGLMATLNRKFGNEE
;
A
#
# COMPACT_ATOMS: atom_id res chain seq x y z
N MET A 1 9.73 19.40 11.34
CA MET A 1 10.45 18.11 11.48
C MET A 1 9.48 16.95 11.45
N ILE A 2 9.84 15.72 11.86
CA ILE A 2 8.93 14.54 11.61
C ILE A 2 7.61 14.67 12.38
N PHE A 3 7.64 15.02 13.67
CA PHE A 3 6.41 15.11 14.47
C PHE A 3 5.47 16.21 13.99
N GLU A 4 5.97 17.39 13.65
CA GLU A 4 5.15 18.46 13.09
C GLU A 4 4.51 18.07 11.75
N THR A 5 5.23 17.23 10.97
CA THR A 5 4.67 16.68 9.73
C THR A 5 3.54 15.69 10.03
N LEU A 6 3.69 14.83 11.03
CA LEU A 6 2.65 13.89 11.45
C LEU A 6 1.43 14.62 11.99
N ASP A 7 1.63 15.61 12.86
CA ASP A 7 0.56 16.43 13.45
C ASP A 7 -0.25 17.18 12.38
N THR A 8 0.45 17.79 11.41
CA THR A 8 -0.21 18.53 10.32
C THR A 8 -0.89 17.63 9.30
N SER A 9 -0.40 16.40 9.11
CA SER A 9 -0.96 15.44 8.15
C SER A 9 -2.00 14.48 8.75
N GLY A 10 -2.14 14.48 10.10
CA GLY A 10 -3.14 13.69 10.83
C GLY A 10 -2.86 12.19 10.87
N HIS A 11 -1.59 11.78 10.84
CA HIS A 11 -1.20 10.36 10.88
C HIS A 11 -1.11 9.83 12.30
N GLU A 12 -1.63 8.63 12.52
CA GLU A 12 -1.58 7.95 13.82
C GLU A 12 -0.19 7.36 14.10
N GLN A 13 0.48 6.82 13.06
CA GLN A 13 1.74 6.10 13.26
C GLN A 13 2.57 6.05 11.97
N VAL A 14 3.89 6.16 12.11
CA VAL A 14 4.86 5.85 11.06
C VAL A 14 5.94 4.95 11.62
N VAL A 15 6.25 3.88 10.90
CA VAL A 15 7.26 2.89 11.26
C VAL A 15 8.34 2.85 10.20
N PHE A 16 9.59 2.99 10.59
CA PHE A 16 10.74 2.79 9.73
C PHE A 16 11.29 1.39 9.97
N CYS A 17 11.34 0.60 8.91
CA CYS A 17 11.77 -0.79 8.94
C CYS A 17 13.12 -0.92 8.23
N SER A 18 14.10 -1.54 8.86
CA SER A 18 15.43 -1.76 8.29
C SER A 18 15.93 -3.16 8.62
N ASN A 19 16.33 -3.89 7.59
CA ASN A 19 17.02 -5.16 7.72
C ASN A 19 18.10 -5.23 6.61
N PRO A 20 19.36 -4.84 6.91
CA PRO A 20 20.43 -4.82 5.93
C PRO A 20 20.74 -6.19 5.31
N ASP A 21 20.64 -7.28 6.10
CA ASP A 21 20.92 -8.63 5.62
C ASP A 21 19.90 -9.09 4.56
N ALA A 22 18.68 -8.59 4.64
CA ALA A 22 17.62 -8.84 3.65
C ALA A 22 17.55 -7.77 2.55
N GLY A 23 18.40 -6.74 2.58
CA GLY A 23 18.32 -5.58 1.69
C GLY A 23 17.06 -4.73 1.89
N LEU A 24 16.39 -4.83 3.06
CA LEU A 24 15.13 -4.17 3.32
C LEU A 24 15.31 -2.77 3.90
N LYS A 25 14.70 -1.79 3.24
CA LYS A 25 14.44 -0.45 3.77
C LYS A 25 12.97 -0.12 3.47
N ALA A 26 12.15 0.00 4.51
CA ALA A 26 10.72 0.29 4.30
C ALA A 26 10.19 1.33 5.28
N ILE A 27 9.10 1.97 4.89
CA ILE A 27 8.32 2.90 5.70
C ILE A 27 6.88 2.43 5.66
N ILE A 28 6.26 2.21 6.82
CA ILE A 28 4.82 1.93 6.95
C ILE A 28 4.17 3.15 7.58
N ALA A 29 3.22 3.77 6.87
CA ALA A 29 2.45 4.91 7.37
C ALA A 29 1.01 4.48 7.60
N ILE A 30 0.51 4.64 8.83
CA ILE A 30 -0.88 4.48 9.22
C ILE A 30 -1.47 5.88 9.37
N HIS A 31 -2.38 6.23 8.46
CA HIS A 31 -3.03 7.54 8.52
C HIS A 31 -4.21 7.50 9.51
N SER A 32 -5.08 6.51 9.41
CA SER A 32 -6.24 6.42 10.30
C SER A 32 -6.70 4.98 10.46
N THR A 33 -7.08 4.62 11.69
CA THR A 33 -7.73 3.35 12.05
C THR A 33 -9.16 3.54 12.55
N VAL A 34 -9.74 4.72 12.38
CA VAL A 34 -11.09 5.08 12.88
C VAL A 34 -12.17 4.14 12.33
N LEU A 35 -12.09 3.73 11.07
CA LEU A 35 -13.05 2.80 10.46
C LEU A 35 -12.65 1.32 10.59
N GLY A 36 -11.49 1.03 11.17
CA GLY A 36 -10.94 -0.31 11.30
C GLY A 36 -9.44 -0.36 10.96
N PRO A 37 -8.84 -1.55 10.82
CA PRO A 37 -7.43 -1.70 10.44
C PRO A 37 -7.06 -0.86 9.23
N ALA A 38 -5.88 -0.26 9.25
CA ALA A 38 -5.41 0.55 8.12
C ALA A 38 -5.05 -0.36 6.94
N LEU A 39 -5.78 -0.24 5.83
CA LEU A 39 -5.53 -1.00 4.61
C LEU A 39 -4.83 -0.15 3.56
N GLY A 40 -3.78 -0.71 2.95
CA GLY A 40 -3.12 -0.10 1.79
C GLY A 40 -1.91 -0.87 1.32
N GLY A 41 -1.68 -0.85 0.01
CA GLY A 41 -0.63 -1.64 -0.65
C GLY A 41 0.79 -1.19 -0.32
N VAL A 42 1.74 -2.08 -0.55
CA VAL A 42 3.17 -1.79 -0.47
C VAL A 42 3.70 -1.45 -1.86
N ARG A 43 4.24 -0.23 -2.01
CA ARG A 43 4.89 0.25 -3.23
C ARG A 43 6.39 0.03 -3.15
N MET A 44 6.99 -0.53 -4.20
CA MET A 44 8.44 -0.59 -4.31
C MET A 44 8.92 0.30 -5.45
N ARG A 45 9.82 1.24 -5.14
CA ARG A 45 10.50 2.06 -6.14
C ARG A 45 11.74 2.75 -5.58
N SER A 46 12.64 3.17 -6.47
CA SER A 46 13.74 4.06 -6.11
C SER A 46 13.23 5.47 -5.78
N TYR A 47 13.79 6.06 -4.74
CA TYR A 47 13.54 7.44 -4.32
C TYR A 47 14.85 8.22 -4.25
N VAL A 48 14.79 9.51 -4.52
CA VAL A 48 15.96 10.41 -4.47
C VAL A 48 16.55 10.47 -3.06
N ASP A 49 15.71 10.39 -2.03
CA ASP A 49 16.10 10.32 -0.62
C ASP A 49 14.95 9.72 0.24
N THR A 50 15.24 9.49 1.51
CA THR A 50 14.26 8.97 2.48
C THR A 50 13.11 9.96 2.73
N GLN A 51 13.34 11.26 2.62
CA GLN A 51 12.30 12.27 2.82
C GLN A 51 11.25 12.21 1.69
N ALA A 52 11.67 11.99 0.46
CA ALA A 52 10.78 11.78 -0.68
C ALA A 52 9.92 10.51 -0.50
N ALA A 53 10.55 9.41 -0.02
CA ALA A 53 9.83 8.17 0.29
C ALA A 53 8.80 8.37 1.42
N LEU A 54 9.17 9.07 2.50
CA LEU A 54 8.26 9.41 3.59
C LEU A 54 7.09 10.26 3.11
N THR A 55 7.36 11.28 2.33
CA THR A 55 6.31 12.16 1.76
C THR A 55 5.30 11.36 0.93
N ASP A 56 5.77 10.42 0.12
CA ASP A 56 4.89 9.57 -0.68
C ASP A 56 4.08 8.60 0.20
N ALA A 57 4.71 8.01 1.24
CA ALA A 57 4.01 7.14 2.21
C ALA A 57 2.88 7.89 2.92
N LEU A 58 3.13 9.10 3.42
CA LEU A 58 2.13 9.92 4.11
C LEU A 58 0.99 10.32 3.16
N ARG A 59 1.31 10.83 1.98
CA ARG A 59 0.31 11.22 0.98
C ARG A 59 -0.58 10.05 0.57
N LEU A 60 0.00 8.89 0.31
CA LEU A 60 -0.74 7.72 -0.16
C LEU A 60 -1.57 7.07 0.94
N SER A 61 -1.07 6.97 2.17
CA SER A 61 -1.83 6.43 3.30
C SER A 61 -3.08 7.26 3.61
N ARG A 62 -2.96 8.60 3.55
CA ARG A 62 -4.10 9.50 3.66
C ARG A 62 -5.11 9.29 2.52
N THR A 63 -4.63 9.14 1.29
CA THR A 63 -5.48 8.85 0.12
C THR A 63 -6.23 7.53 0.31
N MET A 64 -5.58 6.51 0.87
CA MET A 64 -6.21 5.22 1.17
C MET A 64 -7.36 5.34 2.18
N THR A 65 -7.24 6.18 3.22
CA THR A 65 -8.36 6.43 4.15
C THR A 65 -9.60 6.93 3.41
N TYR A 66 -9.44 7.92 2.55
CA TYR A 66 -10.58 8.45 1.77
C TYR A 66 -11.11 7.44 0.75
N LYS A 67 -10.21 6.73 0.07
CA LYS A 67 -10.60 5.71 -0.91
C LYS A 67 -11.41 4.59 -0.27
N ASN A 68 -10.98 4.08 0.87
CA ASN A 68 -11.65 3.02 1.61
C ASN A 68 -13.02 3.48 2.13
N ALA A 69 -13.09 4.69 2.70
CA ALA A 69 -14.33 5.29 3.16
C ALA A 69 -15.35 5.50 2.03
N LEU A 70 -14.91 6.01 0.88
CA LEU A 70 -15.76 6.19 -0.30
C LEU A 70 -16.27 4.87 -0.88
N ALA A 71 -15.49 3.79 -0.75
CA ALA A 71 -15.90 2.45 -1.14
C ALA A 71 -16.85 1.77 -0.12
N GLY A 72 -17.13 2.41 1.01
CA GLY A 72 -17.98 1.85 2.07
C GLY A 72 -17.34 0.71 2.85
N LEU A 73 -15.99 0.64 2.86
CA LEU A 73 -15.26 -0.40 3.56
C LEU A 73 -15.02 -0.01 5.02
N ASN A 74 -15.18 -0.98 5.94
CA ASN A 74 -14.92 -0.81 7.36
C ASN A 74 -13.41 -1.01 7.68
N VAL A 75 -12.56 -0.28 6.96
CA VAL A 75 -11.11 -0.26 7.13
C VAL A 75 -10.58 1.16 7.03
N GLY A 76 -9.54 1.44 7.77
CA GLY A 76 -8.82 2.71 7.72
C GLY A 76 -7.87 2.81 6.53
N GLY A 77 -6.92 3.73 6.58
CA GLY A 77 -5.96 3.95 5.50
C GLY A 77 -4.52 3.84 5.96
N GLY A 78 -3.78 2.99 5.25
CA GLY A 78 -2.35 2.83 5.41
C GLY A 78 -1.63 2.79 4.07
N LYS A 79 -0.32 2.83 4.12
CA LYS A 79 0.57 2.66 2.97
C LYS A 79 1.94 2.18 3.42
N ALA A 80 2.52 1.27 2.65
CA ALA A 80 3.94 0.97 2.81
C ALA A 80 4.74 1.37 1.57
N ILE A 81 5.99 1.75 1.80
CA ILE A 81 6.99 2.01 0.76
C ILE A 81 8.18 1.11 1.05
N LEU A 82 8.59 0.30 0.07
CA LEU A 82 9.91 -0.33 0.01
C LEU A 82 10.81 0.55 -0.86
N ILE A 83 11.95 0.96 -0.33
CA ILE A 83 12.92 1.80 -1.05
C ILE A 83 13.90 0.89 -1.75
N GLY A 84 13.83 0.86 -3.09
CA GLY A 84 14.69 0.04 -3.94
C GLY A 84 14.15 -0.03 -5.36
N ASP A 85 14.99 -0.45 -6.29
CA ASP A 85 14.59 -0.68 -7.68
C ASP A 85 13.90 -2.05 -7.80
N PRO A 86 12.59 -2.10 -8.17
CA PRO A 86 11.88 -3.36 -8.29
C PRO A 86 12.43 -4.28 -9.39
N ALA A 87 13.20 -3.75 -10.34
CA ALA A 87 13.78 -4.55 -11.41
C ALA A 87 15.06 -5.30 -10.98
N THR A 88 15.77 -4.80 -9.98
CA THR A 88 17.12 -5.31 -9.60
C THR A 88 17.27 -5.64 -8.12
N GLU A 89 16.44 -5.08 -7.24
CA GLU A 89 16.57 -5.21 -5.78
C GLU A 89 15.41 -5.98 -5.12
N LYS A 90 14.45 -6.47 -5.91
CA LYS A 90 13.33 -7.28 -5.44
C LYS A 90 13.80 -8.68 -5.04
N THR A 91 13.64 -9.05 -3.77
CA THR A 91 14.03 -10.37 -3.27
C THR A 91 12.98 -10.96 -2.33
N GLU A 92 12.88 -12.30 -2.27
CA GLU A 92 12.06 -13.01 -1.27
C GLU A 92 12.42 -12.60 0.15
N ALA A 93 13.72 -12.48 0.46
CA ALA A 93 14.21 -12.11 1.78
C ALA A 93 13.70 -10.73 2.24
N ALA A 94 13.66 -9.75 1.32
CA ALA A 94 13.14 -8.41 1.60
C ALA A 94 11.63 -8.44 1.91
N PHE A 95 10.83 -9.15 1.10
CA PHE A 95 9.38 -9.24 1.31
C PHE A 95 9.01 -10.05 2.55
N ARG A 96 9.72 -11.14 2.84
CA ARG A 96 9.54 -11.85 4.11
C ARG A 96 9.96 -10.98 5.30
N GLY A 97 11.07 -10.25 5.19
CA GLY A 97 11.47 -9.27 6.20
C GLY A 97 10.40 -8.21 6.43
N PHE A 98 9.81 -7.68 5.36
CA PHE A 98 8.69 -6.75 5.43
C PHE A 98 7.45 -7.39 6.09
N GLY A 99 7.12 -8.64 5.75
CA GLY A 99 6.03 -9.39 6.37
C GLY A 99 6.14 -9.47 7.89
N ARG A 100 7.33 -9.73 8.42
CA ARG A 100 7.56 -9.73 9.90
C ARG A 100 7.33 -8.36 10.54
N TYR A 101 7.64 -7.26 9.85
CA TYR A 101 7.30 -5.92 10.35
C TYR A 101 5.79 -5.66 10.30
N VAL A 102 5.09 -6.11 9.27
CA VAL A 102 3.62 -6.05 9.19
C VAL A 102 3.00 -6.84 10.35
N ASP A 103 3.46 -8.05 10.59
CA ASP A 103 3.00 -8.92 11.69
C ASP A 103 3.15 -8.25 13.05
N SER A 104 4.30 -7.58 13.28
CA SER A 104 4.59 -6.88 14.54
C SER A 104 3.60 -5.75 14.87
N LEU A 105 2.82 -5.29 13.90
CA LEU A 105 1.76 -4.28 14.08
C LEU A 105 0.44 -4.89 14.57
N GLY A 106 0.36 -6.22 14.73
CA GLY A 106 -0.78 -6.90 15.35
C GLY A 106 -2.11 -6.63 14.67
N GLY A 107 -2.14 -6.56 13.34
CA GLY A 107 -3.36 -6.31 12.56
C GLY A 107 -3.76 -4.84 12.44
N ARG A 108 -3.02 -3.90 12.99
CA ARG A 108 -3.29 -2.46 12.79
C ARG A 108 -3.08 -2.02 11.34
N TYR A 109 -2.22 -2.71 10.60
CA TYR A 109 -1.97 -2.48 9.18
C TYR A 109 -2.13 -3.78 8.40
N ILE A 110 -2.89 -3.73 7.31
CA ILE A 110 -3.06 -4.81 6.35
C ILE A 110 -2.46 -4.34 5.03
N THR A 111 -1.52 -5.13 4.49
CA THR A 111 -0.84 -4.80 3.24
C THR A 111 -1.50 -5.45 2.02
N ALA A 112 -1.17 -4.96 0.84
CA ALA A 112 -1.57 -5.48 -0.46
C ALA A 112 -0.47 -5.16 -1.49
N GLU A 113 -0.63 -5.59 -2.72
CA GLU A 113 0.25 -5.15 -3.80
C GLU A 113 -0.02 -3.68 -4.22
N ASP A 114 0.96 -3.05 -4.83
CA ASP A 114 0.88 -1.75 -5.48
C ASP A 114 2.00 -1.67 -6.55
N MET A 115 2.25 -0.50 -7.10
CA MET A 115 3.30 -0.28 -8.09
C MET A 115 4.64 -0.87 -7.65
N GLY A 116 5.26 -1.66 -8.52
CA GLY A 116 6.54 -2.32 -8.28
C GLY A 116 6.46 -3.62 -7.48
N THR A 117 5.26 -4.03 -7.05
CA THR A 117 5.01 -5.31 -6.39
C THR A 117 3.90 -6.09 -7.10
N ASP A 118 3.81 -7.38 -6.83
CA ASP A 118 2.86 -8.29 -7.47
C ASP A 118 2.37 -9.37 -6.49
N VAL A 119 1.49 -10.25 -6.96
CA VAL A 119 0.92 -11.35 -6.18
C VAL A 119 1.98 -12.26 -5.58
N ASN A 120 3.08 -12.53 -6.29
CA ASN A 120 4.16 -13.40 -5.76
C ASN A 120 4.90 -12.74 -4.59
N ASP A 121 5.04 -11.41 -4.63
CA ASP A 121 5.60 -10.65 -3.51
C ASP A 121 4.68 -10.74 -2.29
N MET A 122 3.36 -10.68 -2.50
CA MET A 122 2.37 -10.85 -1.42
C MET A 122 2.37 -12.26 -0.86
N GLU A 123 2.62 -13.29 -1.66
CA GLU A 123 2.85 -14.65 -1.17
C GLU A 123 4.07 -14.74 -0.24
N ASN A 124 5.13 -14.02 -0.55
CA ASN A 124 6.30 -13.96 0.33
C ASN A 124 5.99 -13.24 1.65
N VAL A 125 5.15 -12.21 1.63
CA VAL A 125 4.64 -11.54 2.85
C VAL A 125 3.74 -12.50 3.63
N TYR A 126 2.83 -13.21 2.96
CA TYR A 126 1.87 -14.14 3.56
C TYR A 126 2.54 -15.28 4.35
N ARG A 127 3.74 -15.69 3.96
CA ARG A 127 4.52 -16.68 4.73
C ARG A 127 4.88 -16.22 6.14
N GLU A 128 4.83 -14.93 6.42
CA GLU A 128 5.24 -14.33 7.70
C GLU A 128 4.08 -13.70 8.48
N THR A 129 2.93 -13.43 7.83
CA THR A 129 1.78 -12.77 8.46
C THR A 129 0.48 -13.04 7.72
N GLU A 130 -0.64 -13.06 8.45
CA GLU A 130 -1.99 -13.10 7.87
C GLU A 130 -2.51 -11.72 7.43
N TYR A 131 -1.83 -10.64 7.84
CA TYR A 131 -2.25 -9.25 7.58
C TYR A 131 -1.85 -8.78 6.19
N VAL A 132 -2.19 -9.57 5.17
CA VAL A 132 -1.95 -9.30 3.76
C VAL A 132 -3.14 -9.75 2.91
N VAL A 133 -3.48 -8.95 1.91
CA VAL A 133 -4.49 -9.29 0.90
C VAL A 133 -3.87 -9.24 -0.49
N GLY A 134 -4.60 -9.73 -1.52
CA GLY A 134 -4.03 -9.81 -2.87
C GLY A 134 -3.12 -11.03 -3.08
N VAL A 135 -3.16 -11.99 -2.18
CA VAL A 135 -2.53 -13.32 -2.36
C VAL A 135 -3.32 -14.18 -3.34
N HIS A 136 -2.75 -15.27 -3.81
CA HIS A 136 -3.41 -16.19 -4.73
C HIS A 136 -4.73 -16.74 -4.19
N GLN A 137 -5.67 -17.00 -5.08
CA GLN A 137 -7.01 -17.54 -4.72
C GLN A 137 -6.95 -18.89 -3.99
N VAL A 138 -5.91 -19.69 -4.19
CA VAL A 138 -5.68 -20.95 -3.46
C VAL A 138 -5.48 -20.74 -1.96
N HIS A 139 -5.08 -19.54 -1.54
CA HIS A 139 -4.95 -19.13 -0.15
C HIS A 139 -6.13 -18.25 0.34
N GLY A 140 -7.22 -18.23 -0.43
CA GLY A 140 -8.40 -17.42 -0.11
C GLY A 140 -8.28 -15.94 -0.48
N GLY A 141 -7.23 -15.56 -1.22
CA GLY A 141 -7.01 -14.20 -1.66
C GLY A 141 -7.85 -13.81 -2.87
N SER A 142 -7.86 -12.51 -3.18
CA SER A 142 -8.56 -11.95 -4.35
C SER A 142 -7.74 -12.01 -5.65
N GLY A 143 -6.45 -12.33 -5.57
CA GLY A 143 -5.53 -12.29 -6.70
C GLY A 143 -5.21 -10.87 -7.15
N ASP A 144 -4.79 -10.73 -8.42
CA ASP A 144 -4.37 -9.47 -9.04
C ASP A 144 -5.54 -8.47 -9.18
N PRO A 145 -5.48 -7.28 -8.58
CA PRO A 145 -6.49 -6.23 -8.71
C PRO A 145 -6.40 -5.43 -10.02
N ALA A 146 -5.35 -5.61 -10.85
CA ALA A 146 -5.12 -4.78 -12.03
C ALA A 146 -6.28 -4.81 -13.04
N PRO A 147 -6.94 -5.94 -13.35
CA PRO A 147 -8.10 -5.96 -14.24
C PRO A 147 -9.27 -5.09 -13.74
N PHE A 148 -9.56 -5.15 -12.43
CA PHE A 148 -10.62 -4.35 -11.81
C PHE A 148 -10.27 -2.86 -11.80
N THR A 149 -9.02 -2.53 -11.54
CA THR A 149 -8.50 -1.16 -11.58
C THR A 149 -8.59 -0.57 -13.00
N ALA A 150 -8.20 -1.34 -14.02
CA ALA A 150 -8.29 -0.94 -15.42
C ALA A 150 -9.76 -0.70 -15.84
N TYR A 151 -10.67 -1.59 -15.45
CA TYR A 151 -12.10 -1.43 -15.70
C TYR A 151 -12.65 -0.16 -15.04
N GLY A 152 -12.33 0.07 -13.75
CA GLY A 152 -12.76 1.27 -13.03
C GLY A 152 -12.22 2.56 -13.66
N ALA A 153 -10.97 2.56 -14.11
CA ALA A 153 -10.38 3.69 -14.81
C ALA A 153 -11.09 3.98 -16.14
N LEU A 154 -11.43 2.93 -16.91
CA LEU A 154 -12.20 3.06 -18.14
C LEU A 154 -13.58 3.67 -17.88
N GLN A 155 -14.30 3.19 -16.85
CA GLN A 155 -15.62 3.74 -16.47
C GLN A 155 -15.52 5.22 -16.07
N GLY A 156 -14.49 5.59 -15.31
CA GLY A 156 -14.24 6.99 -14.95
C GLY A 156 -13.93 7.87 -16.15
N LEU A 157 -13.16 7.37 -17.12
CA LEU A 157 -12.88 8.05 -18.38
C LEU A 157 -14.17 8.29 -19.17
N MET A 158 -14.98 7.26 -19.36
CA MET A 158 -16.25 7.36 -20.10
C MET A 158 -17.22 8.34 -19.44
N ALA A 159 -17.38 8.27 -18.12
CA ALA A 159 -18.21 9.22 -17.37
C ALA A 159 -17.74 10.67 -17.53
N THR A 160 -16.42 10.88 -17.56
CA THR A 160 -15.83 12.22 -17.78
C THR A 160 -16.08 12.73 -19.19
N LEU A 161 -15.92 11.86 -20.20
CA LEU A 161 -16.19 12.20 -21.61
C LEU A 161 -17.67 12.54 -21.81
N ASN A 162 -18.57 11.71 -21.29
CA ASN A 162 -20.01 11.96 -21.36
C ASN A 162 -20.40 13.29 -20.70
N ARG A 163 -19.82 13.61 -19.56
CA ARG A 163 -20.08 14.90 -18.89
C ARG A 163 -19.56 16.09 -19.66
N LYS A 164 -18.42 15.95 -20.34
CA LYS A 164 -17.76 17.06 -21.04
C LYS A 164 -18.30 17.28 -22.45
N PHE A 165 -18.62 16.21 -23.15
CA PHE A 165 -18.95 16.26 -24.60
C PHE A 165 -20.39 15.83 -24.92
N GLY A 166 -21.15 15.36 -23.92
CA GLY A 166 -22.46 14.75 -24.14
C GLY A 166 -22.34 13.25 -24.46
N ASN A 167 -23.47 12.53 -24.37
CA ASN A 167 -23.55 11.13 -24.76
C ASN A 167 -23.33 11.04 -26.25
N GLU A 168 -22.20 10.51 -26.63
CA GLU A 168 -21.97 10.01 -27.97
C GLU A 168 -21.68 8.52 -27.86
N GLU A 169 -22.44 7.75 -28.61
CA GLU A 169 -22.28 6.31 -28.78
C GLU A 169 -20.91 5.96 -29.37
#